data_4b11f609bd23ea397c8f2f6239b7d70c
#
_entry.id   4b11f609bd23ea397c8f2f6239b7d70c
#
_cell.length_a   1.000
_cell.length_b   1.000
_cell.length_c   1.000
_cell.angle_alpha   90.00
_cell.angle_beta   90.00
_cell.angle_gamma   90.00
#
_symmetry.space_group_name_H-M   'P 1'
#
loop_
_entity.id
_entity.type
_entity.pdbx_description
1 polymer ?
#
loop_
_entity_poly.entity_id
_entity_poly.type
_entity_poly.pdbx_seq_one_letter_code
_entity_poly.pdbx_strand_id
1 'polypeptide(L)' 'YLGCLYSSPGFSSEVLHMYLAQELTEGSCHPDEDEFLSVERIPFSALVEQVRQGEIKDAKTVALVLKAKLLLGL' A
#
# COMPACT_ATOMS: atom_id res chain seq x y z
N TYR A 1 5.14 -10.77 -4.81
CA TYR A 1 3.69 -10.73 -5.02
C TYR A 1 2.95 -11.15 -3.76
N LEU A 2 2.02 -10.32 -3.31
CA LEU A 2 1.29 -10.57 -2.06
C LEU A 2 -0.13 -11.10 -2.29
N GLY A 3 -0.54 -11.29 -3.51
CA GLY A 3 -1.88 -11.76 -3.83
C GLY A 3 -2.77 -10.67 -4.40
N CYS A 4 -4.03 -10.97 -4.59
CA CYS A 4 -4.98 -10.02 -5.14
C CYS A 4 -6.18 -9.83 -4.22
N LEU A 5 -6.86 -8.71 -4.41
CA LEU A 5 -8.05 -8.34 -3.66
C LEU A 5 -9.15 -7.92 -4.63
N TYR A 6 -10.37 -8.18 -4.25
CA TYR A 6 -11.54 -7.61 -4.93
C TYR A 6 -11.96 -6.37 -4.14
N SER A 7 -12.08 -5.23 -4.83
CA SER A 7 -12.42 -3.99 -4.14
C SER A 7 -13.88 -3.95 -3.67
N SER A 8 -14.81 -4.34 -4.52
CA SER A 8 -16.24 -4.34 -4.18
C SER A 8 -16.98 -5.42 -4.99
N PRO A 9 -16.93 -6.68 -4.55
CA PRO A 9 -17.65 -7.75 -5.24
C PRO A 9 -19.14 -7.42 -5.34
N GLY A 10 -19.69 -7.55 -6.54
CA GLY A 10 -21.09 -7.21 -6.80
C GLY A 10 -21.33 -5.79 -7.29
N PHE A 11 -20.37 -4.88 -7.09
CA PHE A 11 -20.46 -3.50 -7.55
C PHE A 11 -19.36 -3.13 -8.53
N SER A 12 -18.23 -3.82 -8.48
CA SER A 12 -17.08 -3.53 -9.32
C SER A 12 -16.41 -4.85 -9.73
N SER A 13 -15.87 -4.87 -10.95
CA SER A 13 -15.05 -5.98 -11.42
C SER A 13 -13.55 -5.74 -11.17
N GLU A 14 -13.22 -4.71 -10.41
CA GLU A 14 -11.84 -4.36 -10.14
C GLU A 14 -11.13 -5.43 -9.30
N VAL A 15 -9.94 -5.82 -9.75
CA VAL A 15 -9.06 -6.72 -9.03
C VAL A 15 -7.76 -5.97 -8.75
N LEU A 16 -7.39 -5.89 -7.48
CA LEU A 16 -6.18 -5.21 -7.06
C LEU A 16 -5.09 -6.24 -6.78
N HIS A 17 -3.94 -6.09 -7.43
CA HIS A 17 -2.79 -6.94 -7.21
C HIS A 17 -1.80 -6.25 -6.28
N MET A 18 -1.38 -6.96 -5.25
CA MET A 18 -0.49 -6.42 -4.21
C MET A 18 0.93 -6.93 -4.40
N TYR A 19 1.90 -6.04 -4.29
CA TYR A 19 3.32 -6.35 -4.42
C TYR A 19 4.11 -5.73 -3.28
N LEU A 20 5.10 -6.47 -2.80
CA LEU A 20 6.09 -5.95 -1.86
C LEU A 20 7.41 -5.84 -2.60
N ALA A 21 8.01 -4.65 -2.59
CA ALA A 21 9.33 -4.41 -3.16
C ALA A 21 10.32 -4.19 -2.03
N GLN A 22 11.47 -4.85 -2.11
CA GLN A 22 12.52 -4.75 -1.10
C GLN A 22 13.85 -4.42 -1.77
N GLU A 23 14.82 -3.97 -0.97
CA GLU A 23 16.17 -3.66 -1.44
C GLU A 23 16.17 -2.64 -2.58
N LEU A 24 15.30 -1.63 -2.45
CA LEU A 24 15.16 -0.62 -3.47
C LEU A 24 16.32 0.36 -3.47
N THR A 25 16.74 0.73 -4.69
CA THR A 25 17.69 1.82 -4.88
C THR A 25 16.91 3.11 -5.02
N GLU A 26 17.37 4.18 -4.37
CA GLU A 26 16.75 5.48 -4.47
C GLU A 26 16.88 6.02 -5.89
N GLY A 27 15.76 6.45 -6.44
CA GLY A 27 15.70 7.05 -7.77
C GLY A 27 14.76 8.25 -7.78
N SER A 28 14.74 8.96 -8.90
CA SER A 28 13.84 10.09 -9.05
C SER A 28 12.44 9.60 -9.43
N CYS A 29 11.45 10.31 -8.92
CA CYS A 29 10.06 10.08 -9.27
C CYS A 29 9.73 10.90 -10.51
N HIS A 30 9.18 10.27 -11.54
CA HIS A 30 8.78 10.93 -12.78
C HIS A 30 7.29 10.69 -13.04
N PRO A 31 6.39 11.38 -12.30
CA PRO A 31 4.97 11.25 -12.56
C PRO A 31 4.63 11.85 -13.93
N ASP A 32 3.56 11.35 -14.54
CA ASP A 32 3.03 11.94 -15.76
C ASP A 32 2.59 13.39 -15.49
N GLU A 33 2.56 14.21 -16.55
CA GLU A 33 2.24 15.64 -16.42
C GLU A 33 0.89 15.90 -15.74
N ASP A 34 -0.06 14.97 -15.87
CA ASP A 34 -1.40 15.10 -15.30
C ASP A 34 -1.51 14.49 -13.89
N GLU A 35 -0.41 13.96 -13.36
CA GLU A 35 -0.40 13.32 -12.05
C GLU A 35 0.36 14.18 -11.04
N PHE A 36 -0.32 14.48 -9.93
CA PHE A 36 0.28 15.19 -8.80
C PHE A 36 0.57 14.18 -7.70
N LEU A 37 1.70 13.49 -7.83
CA LEU A 37 2.11 12.48 -6.87
C LEU A 37 3.21 13.01 -5.98
N SER A 38 3.07 12.76 -4.70
CA SER A 38 4.16 12.95 -3.74
C SER A 38 4.58 11.61 -3.18
N VAL A 39 5.88 11.42 -2.99
CA VAL A 39 6.42 10.21 -2.39
C VAL A 39 6.89 10.56 -0.99
N GLU A 40 6.38 9.82 -0.01
CA GLU A 40 6.77 9.99 1.38
C GLU A 40 7.46 8.72 1.88
N ARG A 41 8.45 8.90 2.74
CA ARG A 41 9.11 7.80 3.44
C ARG A 41 8.58 7.77 4.86
N ILE A 42 7.92 6.70 5.21
CA ILE A 42 7.31 6.56 6.53
C ILE A 42 7.88 5.30 7.18
N PRO A 43 8.38 5.37 8.43
CA PRO A 43 8.77 4.15 9.13
C PRO A 43 7.61 3.17 9.19
N PHE A 44 7.90 1.89 8.97
CA PHE A 44 6.84 0.87 8.91
C PHE A 44 6.03 0.82 10.21
N SER A 45 6.70 0.95 11.35
CA SER A 45 6.02 0.95 12.65
C SER A 45 5.04 2.12 12.79
N ALA A 46 5.40 3.29 12.26
CA ALA A 46 4.51 4.44 12.26
C ALA A 46 3.31 4.21 11.36
N LEU A 47 3.52 3.58 10.21
CA LEU A 47 2.45 3.26 9.27
C LEU A 47 1.45 2.25 9.88
N VAL A 48 1.96 1.24 10.56
CA VAL A 48 1.12 0.27 11.27
C VAL A 48 0.28 0.96 12.35
N GLU A 49 0.88 1.90 13.07
CA GLU A 49 0.16 2.65 14.10
C GLU A 49 -0.94 3.53 13.49
N GLN A 50 -0.69 4.15 12.34
CA GLN A 50 -1.71 4.91 11.62
C GLN A 50 -2.89 4.04 11.20
N VAL A 51 -2.62 2.80 10.79
CA VAL A 51 -3.68 1.84 10.49
C VAL A 51 -4.47 1.51 11.75
N ARG A 52 -3.77 1.27 12.85
CA ARG A 52 -4.41 0.92 14.13
C ARG A 52 -5.29 2.04 14.65
N GLN A 53 -4.88 3.29 14.49
CA GLN A 53 -5.62 4.46 14.93
C GLN A 53 -6.79 4.83 14.00
N GLY A 54 -6.89 4.19 12.85
CA GLY A 54 -7.92 4.51 11.88
C GLY A 54 -7.64 5.76 11.06
N GLU A 55 -6.40 6.21 11.01
CA GLU A 55 -6.01 7.39 10.24
C GLU A 55 -5.92 7.10 8.74
N ILE A 56 -5.62 5.85 8.38
CA ILE A 56 -5.58 5.42 6.99
C ILE A 56 -6.93 4.81 6.64
N LYS A 57 -7.62 5.42 5.68
CA LYS A 57 -8.97 5.04 5.32
C LYS A 57 -9.07 4.28 3.99
N ASP A 58 -8.00 4.27 3.21
CA ASP A 58 -7.99 3.53 1.95
C ASP A 58 -7.87 2.03 2.25
N ALA A 59 -8.89 1.27 1.84
CA ALA A 59 -8.98 -0.15 2.15
C ALA A 59 -7.80 -0.96 1.59
N LYS A 60 -7.35 -0.65 0.38
CA LYS A 60 -6.23 -1.39 -0.22
C LYS A 60 -4.93 -1.13 0.52
N THR A 61 -4.72 0.10 0.99
CA THR A 61 -3.53 0.45 1.78
C THR A 61 -3.52 -0.27 3.12
N VAL A 62 -4.67 -0.30 3.80
CA VAL A 62 -4.80 -1.02 5.07
C VAL A 62 -4.48 -2.50 4.87
N ALA A 63 -5.05 -3.11 3.83
CA ALA A 63 -4.81 -4.53 3.54
C ALA A 63 -3.33 -4.80 3.24
N LEU A 64 -2.68 -3.94 2.45
CA LEU A 64 -1.26 -4.07 2.12
C LEU A 64 -0.38 -3.99 3.36
N VAL A 65 -0.63 -3.00 4.22
CA VAL A 65 0.16 -2.79 5.43
C VAL A 65 0.04 -3.99 6.37
N LEU A 66 -1.18 -4.46 6.60
CA LEU A 66 -1.40 -5.59 7.50
C LEU A 66 -0.82 -6.88 6.96
N LYS A 67 -0.94 -7.12 5.66
CA LYS A 67 -0.38 -8.33 5.05
C LYS A 67 1.15 -8.30 5.08
N ALA A 68 1.76 -7.15 4.79
CA ALA A 68 3.20 -6.99 4.88
C ALA A 68 3.69 -7.22 6.30
N LYS A 69 2.97 -6.71 7.31
CA LYS A 69 3.30 -6.93 8.72
C LYS A 69 3.35 -8.42 9.05
N LEU A 70 2.36 -9.17 8.63
CA LEU A 70 2.29 -10.61 8.90
C LEU A 70 3.41 -11.37 8.20
N LEU A 71 3.68 -11.04 6.93
CA LEU A 71 4.70 -11.74 6.14
C LEU A 71 6.12 -11.42 6.58
N LEU A 72 6.37 -10.19 7.04
CA LEU A 72 7.68 -9.77 7.50
C LEU A 72 7.94 -10.11 8.97
N GLY A 73 6.93 -10.59 9.68
CA GLY A 73 7.08 -10.94 11.09
C GLY A 73 7.23 -9.74 12.01
N LEU A 74 6.68 -8.62 11.61
CA LEU A 74 6.84 -7.38 12.36
C LEU A 74 5.68 -7.11 13.32
#